data_07a7e05dbefb56e21c4864320ea0164d
#
_entry.id   07a7e05dbefb56e21c4864320ea0164d
#
_cell.length_a   1.000
_cell.length_b   1.000
_cell.length_c   1.000
_cell.angle_alpha   90.00
_cell.angle_beta   90.00
_cell.angle_gamma   90.00
#
_symmetry.space_group_name_H-M   'P 1'
#
loop_
_entity.id
_entity.type
_entity.pdbx_description
1 polymer ?
#
loop_
_entity_poly.entity_id
_entity_poly.type
_entity_poly.pdbx_seq_one_letter_code
_entity_poly.pdbx_strand_id
1 'polypeptide(L)'
;SDVCSSDLFGLELQGVPKQEREKKAMKSMEIVGLKGYQNQMVGQLSGGMQQRVGLARALANDPEILLMDEAFSALDPLIRVQMQDEMLALQSKMKKTIVFITHDLSEAIKLGDRIAIMRDGEVVQVGTSEEILTEPANDYVARFVENVDRSKIITAGSIMITRPAVARLRKEGPEVLIRKMKERDITVLPVIDENDKLIGEITLESAAILRHKGIKSIKEAVQSEVHSVTEDTKIEDLLPLITKTNSPIYVVNEERELKGLVPLSSIVVEMTGKDKEEINELIQNAIEL
;
A
#
# COMPACT_ATOMS: atom_id res chain seq x y z
N SER A 1 31.26 -28.03 5.75
CA SER A 1 30.20 -28.88 5.18
C SER A 1 29.63 -28.24 3.92
N ASP A 2 29.19 -29.07 2.96
CA ASP A 2 28.45 -28.58 1.80
C ASP A 2 27.06 -28.05 2.21
N VAL A 3 26.36 -27.40 1.27
CA VAL A 3 25.07 -26.76 1.53
C VAL A 3 24.06 -27.79 2.04
N CYS A 4 23.96 -28.94 1.38
CA CYS A 4 23.00 -29.99 1.76
C CYS A 4 23.27 -30.52 3.17
N SER A 5 24.53 -30.80 3.51
CA SER A 5 24.91 -31.26 4.86
C SER A 5 24.61 -30.21 5.94
N SER A 6 24.76 -28.93 5.63
CA SER A 6 24.38 -27.84 6.56
C SER A 6 22.89 -27.86 6.91
N ASP A 7 22.03 -28.15 5.94
CA ASP A 7 20.57 -28.17 6.13
C ASP A 7 20.08 -29.41 6.92
N LEU A 8 20.90 -30.47 6.98
CA LEU A 8 20.52 -31.74 7.61
C LEU A 8 20.67 -31.75 9.14
N PHE A 9 21.43 -30.85 9.72
CA PHE A 9 21.81 -30.89 11.14
C PHE A 9 20.60 -30.90 12.09
N GLY A 10 19.63 -30.01 11.86
CA GLY A 10 18.42 -29.97 12.71
C GLY A 10 17.58 -31.25 12.63
N LEU A 11 17.47 -31.84 11.45
CA LEU A 11 16.75 -33.10 11.24
C LEU A 11 17.51 -34.31 11.82
N GLU A 12 18.83 -34.23 11.84
CA GLU A 12 19.67 -35.27 12.50
C GLU A 12 19.46 -35.34 13.99
N LEU A 13 19.40 -34.17 14.63
CA LEU A 13 19.10 -34.08 16.07
C LEU A 13 17.71 -34.63 16.41
N GLN A 14 16.77 -34.55 15.49
CA GLN A 14 15.42 -35.13 15.64
C GLN A 14 15.35 -36.64 15.32
N GLY A 15 16.47 -37.28 14.97
CA GLY A 15 16.51 -38.69 14.65
C GLY A 15 15.86 -39.09 13.33
N VAL A 16 15.65 -38.15 12.41
CA VAL A 16 15.05 -38.42 11.09
C VAL A 16 16.00 -39.30 10.26
N PRO A 17 15.53 -40.37 9.60
CA PRO A 17 16.34 -41.22 8.74
C PRO A 17 17.06 -40.46 7.62
N LYS A 18 18.32 -40.86 7.31
CA LYS A 18 19.17 -40.15 6.34
C LYS A 18 18.48 -39.86 5.00
N GLN A 19 17.83 -40.84 4.40
CA GLN A 19 17.13 -40.66 3.11
C GLN A 19 16.00 -39.63 3.18
N GLU A 20 15.28 -39.57 4.29
CA GLU A 20 14.21 -38.60 4.49
C GLU A 20 14.78 -37.20 4.74
N ARG A 21 15.88 -37.07 5.51
CA ARG A 21 16.62 -35.83 5.70
C ARG A 21 17.05 -35.22 4.37
N GLU A 22 17.73 -36.02 3.53
CA GLU A 22 18.19 -35.57 2.20
C GLU A 22 17.02 -35.08 1.32
N LYS A 23 15.90 -35.80 1.34
CA LYS A 23 14.69 -35.39 0.62
C LYS A 23 14.11 -34.06 1.10
N LYS A 24 14.05 -33.86 2.43
CA LYS A 24 13.58 -32.61 3.05
C LYS A 24 14.53 -31.44 2.74
N ALA A 25 15.85 -31.64 2.86
CA ALA A 25 16.85 -30.62 2.52
C ALA A 25 16.77 -30.22 1.05
N MET A 26 16.71 -31.18 0.12
CA MET A 26 16.56 -30.89 -1.29
C MET A 26 15.30 -30.08 -1.62
N LYS A 27 14.18 -30.43 -0.97
CA LYS A 27 12.93 -29.67 -1.11
C LYS A 27 13.08 -28.23 -0.59
N SER A 28 13.71 -28.04 0.56
CA SER A 28 13.95 -26.70 1.14
C SER A 28 14.89 -25.87 0.25
N MET A 29 15.95 -26.47 -0.28
CA MET A 29 16.84 -25.82 -1.24
C MET A 29 16.14 -25.41 -2.53
N GLU A 30 15.23 -26.24 -3.04
CA GLU A 30 14.42 -25.90 -4.22
C GLU A 30 13.48 -24.72 -3.95
N ILE A 31 12.87 -24.69 -2.76
CA ILE A 31 11.99 -23.59 -2.31
C ILE A 31 12.75 -22.25 -2.30
N VAL A 32 13.98 -22.23 -1.80
CA VAL A 32 14.80 -21.00 -1.71
C VAL A 32 15.63 -20.71 -2.97
N GLY A 33 15.42 -21.44 -4.06
CA GLY A 33 16.10 -21.21 -5.33
C GLY A 33 17.57 -21.65 -5.38
N LEU A 34 17.99 -22.58 -4.50
CA LEU A 34 19.35 -23.14 -4.45
C LEU A 34 19.48 -24.52 -5.14
N LYS A 35 18.53 -24.89 -5.99
CA LYS A 35 18.61 -26.12 -6.79
C LYS A 35 19.88 -26.12 -7.67
N GLY A 36 20.69 -27.18 -7.58
CA GLY A 36 21.97 -27.31 -8.30
C GLY A 36 23.21 -26.92 -7.47
N TYR A 37 23.04 -26.29 -6.30
CA TYR A 37 24.15 -25.87 -5.42
C TYR A 37 24.37 -26.80 -4.24
N GLN A 38 23.69 -27.96 -4.18
CA GLN A 38 23.70 -28.87 -3.04
C GLN A 38 25.09 -29.37 -2.62
N ASN A 39 26.01 -29.52 -3.57
CA ASN A 39 27.35 -30.04 -3.36
C ASN A 39 28.43 -28.93 -3.21
N GLN A 40 28.05 -27.66 -3.26
CA GLN A 40 28.99 -26.57 -3.08
C GLN A 40 29.22 -26.25 -1.60
N MET A 41 30.41 -25.79 -1.27
CA MET A 41 30.72 -25.34 0.09
C MET A 41 30.04 -23.99 0.34
N VAL A 42 29.45 -23.82 1.51
CA VAL A 42 28.74 -22.59 1.89
C VAL A 42 29.60 -21.34 1.69
N GLY A 43 30.89 -21.42 2.04
CA GLY A 43 31.86 -20.32 1.87
C GLY A 43 32.18 -19.93 0.41
N GLN A 44 31.76 -20.72 -0.58
CA GLN A 44 31.93 -20.41 -2.02
C GLN A 44 30.71 -19.69 -2.60
N LEU A 45 29.65 -19.54 -1.82
CA LEU A 45 28.41 -18.89 -2.24
C LEU A 45 28.49 -17.38 -1.97
N SER A 46 27.73 -16.60 -2.76
CA SER A 46 27.53 -15.18 -2.49
C SER A 46 26.82 -14.97 -1.14
N GLY A 47 26.91 -13.78 -0.54
CA GLY A 47 26.28 -13.45 0.74
C GLY A 47 24.77 -13.73 0.74
N GLY A 48 24.06 -13.35 -0.32
CA GLY A 48 22.64 -13.66 -0.47
C GLY A 48 22.35 -15.15 -0.59
N MET A 49 23.19 -15.93 -1.27
CA MET A 49 23.05 -17.39 -1.33
C MET A 49 23.32 -18.04 0.03
N GLN A 50 24.25 -17.53 0.81
CA GLN A 50 24.51 -18.03 2.18
C GLN A 50 23.31 -17.80 3.10
N GLN A 51 22.62 -16.66 2.97
CA GLN A 51 21.39 -16.41 3.71
C GLN A 51 20.26 -17.35 3.27
N ARG A 52 20.11 -17.62 1.98
CA ARG A 52 19.17 -18.63 1.48
C ARG A 52 19.47 -20.03 2.04
N VAL A 53 20.74 -20.40 2.23
CA VAL A 53 21.12 -21.62 2.94
C VAL A 53 20.61 -21.60 4.38
N GLY A 54 20.78 -20.49 5.10
CA GLY A 54 20.22 -20.33 6.46
C GLY A 54 18.70 -20.51 6.49
N LEU A 55 17.99 -19.92 5.52
CA LEU A 55 16.55 -20.07 5.38
C LEU A 55 16.15 -21.51 5.01
N ALA A 56 16.84 -22.16 4.06
CA ALA A 56 16.62 -23.57 3.71
C ALA A 56 16.74 -24.49 4.92
N ARG A 57 17.79 -24.26 5.74
CA ARG A 57 18.02 -25.00 7.00
C ARG A 57 16.86 -24.86 8.00
N ALA A 58 16.34 -23.64 8.17
CA ALA A 58 15.19 -23.40 9.03
C ALA A 58 13.93 -24.09 8.49
N LEU A 59 13.71 -24.03 7.16
CA LEU A 59 12.54 -24.61 6.49
C LEU A 59 12.59 -26.14 6.40
N ALA A 60 13.79 -26.77 6.40
CA ALA A 60 13.92 -28.21 6.33
C ALA A 60 13.22 -28.94 7.47
N ASN A 61 13.12 -28.31 8.63
CA ASN A 61 12.40 -28.82 9.79
C ASN A 61 10.87 -28.66 9.70
N ASP A 62 10.38 -28.04 8.64
CA ASP A 62 8.95 -27.75 8.40
C ASP A 62 8.25 -27.07 9.59
N PRO A 63 8.79 -25.98 10.16
CA PRO A 63 8.22 -25.34 11.33
C PRO A 63 6.88 -24.69 11.00
N GLU A 64 5.96 -24.60 11.96
CA GLU A 64 4.71 -23.83 11.85
C GLU A 64 4.98 -22.33 11.96
N ILE A 65 5.96 -21.95 12.79
CA ILE A 65 6.37 -20.56 13.04
C ILE A 65 7.85 -20.43 12.73
N LEU A 66 8.20 -19.48 11.89
CA LEU A 66 9.57 -19.12 11.53
C LEU A 66 9.97 -17.83 12.26
N LEU A 67 11.04 -17.90 13.06
CA LEU A 67 11.61 -16.71 13.71
C LEU A 67 12.82 -16.22 12.92
N MET A 68 12.82 -14.94 12.57
CA MET A 68 13.90 -14.30 11.83
C MET A 68 14.34 -13.04 12.60
N ASP A 69 15.61 -13.01 12.98
CA ASP A 69 16.21 -11.89 13.70
C ASP A 69 17.21 -11.18 12.78
N GLU A 70 16.92 -9.92 12.45
CA GLU A 70 17.72 -9.04 11.58
C GLU A 70 18.27 -9.72 10.30
N ALA A 71 17.44 -10.53 9.65
CA ALA A 71 17.89 -11.44 8.59
C ALA A 71 18.51 -10.71 7.36
N PHE A 72 18.25 -9.42 7.18
CA PHE A 72 18.74 -8.65 6.03
C PHE A 72 19.74 -7.54 6.39
N SER A 73 20.08 -7.36 7.68
CA SER A 73 20.91 -6.25 8.16
C SER A 73 22.33 -6.23 7.57
N ALA A 74 22.91 -7.39 7.31
CA ALA A 74 24.27 -7.53 6.78
C ALA A 74 24.36 -7.46 5.24
N LEU A 75 23.27 -7.23 4.51
CA LEU A 75 23.24 -7.16 3.06
C LEU A 75 23.41 -5.73 2.55
N ASP A 76 24.04 -5.59 1.38
CA ASP A 76 24.00 -4.34 0.65
C ASP A 76 22.56 -3.98 0.20
N PRO A 77 22.24 -2.70 -0.02
CA PRO A 77 20.86 -2.26 -0.26
C PRO A 77 20.17 -2.94 -1.45
N LEU A 78 20.88 -3.23 -2.54
CA LEU A 78 20.32 -3.83 -3.73
C LEU A 78 19.93 -5.30 -3.50
N ILE A 79 20.86 -6.06 -2.90
CA ILE A 79 20.62 -7.48 -2.55
C ILE A 79 19.54 -7.59 -1.47
N ARG A 80 19.51 -6.64 -0.52
CA ARG A 80 18.46 -6.59 0.52
C ARG A 80 17.06 -6.51 -0.10
N VAL A 81 16.84 -5.57 -1.01
CA VAL A 81 15.54 -5.41 -1.71
C VAL A 81 15.16 -6.69 -2.44
N GLN A 82 16.10 -7.28 -3.19
CA GLN A 82 15.86 -8.54 -3.91
C GLN A 82 15.48 -9.68 -2.96
N MET A 83 16.17 -9.81 -1.83
CA MET A 83 15.89 -10.87 -0.83
C MET A 83 14.55 -10.69 -0.15
N GLN A 84 14.14 -9.45 0.12
CA GLN A 84 12.82 -9.13 0.65
C GLN A 84 11.70 -9.53 -0.33
N ASP A 85 11.87 -9.20 -1.62
CA ASP A 85 10.89 -9.58 -2.67
C ASP A 85 10.78 -11.10 -2.82
N GLU A 86 11.91 -11.80 -2.78
CA GLU A 86 11.92 -13.26 -2.77
C GLU A 86 11.25 -13.86 -1.53
N MET A 87 11.43 -13.22 -0.36
CA MET A 87 10.80 -13.65 0.89
C MET A 87 9.28 -13.50 0.84
N LEU A 88 8.76 -12.40 0.28
CA LEU A 88 7.34 -12.20 0.05
C LEU A 88 6.77 -13.27 -0.91
N ALA A 89 7.48 -13.53 -2.02
CA ALA A 89 7.08 -14.58 -2.96
C ALA A 89 7.11 -15.99 -2.35
N LEU A 90 7.99 -16.24 -1.40
CA LEU A 90 8.07 -17.48 -0.64
C LEU A 90 6.92 -17.60 0.37
N GLN A 91 6.66 -16.55 1.14
CA GLN A 91 5.62 -16.51 2.15
C GLN A 91 4.24 -16.80 1.54
N SER A 92 3.94 -16.21 0.38
CA SER A 92 2.67 -16.44 -0.34
C SER A 92 2.46 -17.92 -0.70
N LYS A 93 3.55 -18.66 -0.97
CA LYS A 93 3.51 -20.10 -1.31
C LYS A 93 3.45 -21.00 -0.07
N MET A 94 4.18 -20.64 0.98
CA MET A 94 4.33 -21.49 2.17
C MET A 94 3.17 -21.36 3.16
N LYS A 95 2.47 -20.22 3.20
CA LYS A 95 1.38 -19.91 4.15
C LYS A 95 1.74 -20.18 5.61
N LYS A 96 2.97 -19.83 6.02
CA LYS A 96 3.50 -20.02 7.37
C LYS A 96 3.48 -18.70 8.14
N THR A 97 3.38 -18.79 9.46
CA THR A 97 3.57 -17.63 10.33
C THR A 97 5.06 -17.30 10.44
N ILE A 98 5.40 -16.05 10.15
CA ILE A 98 6.76 -15.53 10.25
C ILE A 98 6.77 -14.43 11.30
N VAL A 99 7.64 -14.54 12.30
CA VAL A 99 7.94 -13.45 13.22
C VAL A 99 9.30 -12.90 12.81
N PHE A 100 9.29 -11.66 12.32
CA PHE A 100 10.48 -10.99 11.78
C PHE A 100 10.86 -9.82 12.67
N ILE A 101 12.11 -9.81 13.16
CA ILE A 101 12.67 -8.73 13.98
C ILE A 101 13.58 -7.89 13.10
N THR A 102 13.36 -6.59 13.10
CA THR A 102 14.19 -5.61 12.39
C THR A 102 14.20 -4.28 13.14
N HIS A 103 15.25 -3.50 12.95
CA HIS A 103 15.32 -2.09 13.38
C HIS A 103 14.96 -1.13 12.24
N ASP A 104 14.74 -1.64 11.02
CA ASP A 104 14.36 -0.86 9.83
C ASP A 104 12.84 -0.89 9.66
N LEU A 105 12.21 0.25 9.88
CA LEU A 105 10.76 0.40 9.74
C LEU A 105 10.29 0.13 8.30
N SER A 106 11.08 0.48 7.30
CA SER A 106 10.73 0.23 5.88
C SER A 106 10.67 -1.27 5.58
N GLU A 107 11.54 -2.08 6.20
CA GLU A 107 11.47 -3.54 6.13
C GLU A 107 10.20 -4.07 6.81
N ALA A 108 9.90 -3.57 8.03
CA ALA A 108 8.71 -3.98 8.75
C ALA A 108 7.43 -3.68 7.96
N ILE A 109 7.35 -2.51 7.35
CA ILE A 109 6.23 -2.07 6.50
C ILE A 109 6.09 -2.93 5.24
N LYS A 110 7.22 -3.24 4.60
CA LYS A 110 7.24 -4.02 3.35
C LYS A 110 6.85 -5.48 3.56
N LEU A 111 7.28 -6.08 4.68
CA LEU A 111 7.21 -7.53 4.91
C LEU A 111 6.06 -7.94 5.85
N GLY A 112 5.64 -7.06 6.75
CA GLY A 112 4.73 -7.40 7.83
C GLY A 112 3.26 -7.14 7.49
N ASP A 113 2.40 -8.14 7.69
CA ASP A 113 0.94 -7.95 7.73
C ASP A 113 0.54 -7.15 8.99
N ARG A 114 1.28 -7.34 10.08
CA ARG A 114 1.15 -6.60 11.33
C ARG A 114 2.53 -6.25 11.88
N ILE A 115 2.64 -5.05 12.43
CA ILE A 115 3.88 -4.51 13.00
C ILE A 115 3.69 -4.27 14.50
N ALA A 116 4.63 -4.75 15.30
CA ALA A 116 4.71 -4.44 16.73
C ALA A 116 5.90 -3.51 16.97
N ILE A 117 5.64 -2.28 17.38
CA ILE A 117 6.68 -1.32 17.79
C ILE A 117 7.00 -1.57 19.26
N MET A 118 8.28 -1.76 19.54
CA MET A 118 8.79 -2.02 20.89
C MET A 118 9.71 -0.89 21.36
N ARG A 119 9.67 -0.61 22.66
CA ARG A 119 10.57 0.32 23.33
C ARG A 119 10.86 -0.18 24.74
N ASP A 120 12.12 -0.17 25.12
CA ASP A 120 12.57 -0.55 26.48
C ASP A 120 12.05 -1.95 26.94
N GLY A 121 11.89 -2.89 25.99
CA GLY A 121 11.40 -4.25 26.24
C GLY A 121 9.87 -4.38 26.29
N GLU A 122 9.13 -3.29 26.11
CA GLU A 122 7.67 -3.28 26.11
C GLU A 122 7.10 -3.04 24.70
N VAL A 123 5.94 -3.63 24.42
CA VAL A 123 5.20 -3.36 23.18
C VAL A 123 4.44 -2.04 23.33
N VAL A 124 4.77 -1.06 22.50
CA VAL A 124 4.15 0.28 22.52
C VAL A 124 2.89 0.33 21.65
N GLN A 125 2.95 -0.26 20.48
CA GLN A 125 1.82 -0.32 19.53
C GLN A 125 1.90 -1.56 18.67
N VAL A 126 0.73 -2.13 18.34
CA VAL A 126 0.59 -3.21 17.34
C VAL A 126 -0.51 -2.84 16.37
N GLY A 127 -0.20 -2.86 15.08
CA GLY A 127 -1.17 -2.51 14.03
C GLY A 127 -0.69 -2.92 12.63
N THR A 128 -1.49 -2.63 11.64
CA THR A 128 -1.07 -2.65 10.23
C THR A 128 -0.11 -1.49 9.96
N SER A 129 0.59 -1.51 8.83
CA SER A 129 1.45 -0.39 8.43
C SER A 129 0.65 0.93 8.34
N GLU A 130 -0.57 0.88 7.84
CA GLU A 130 -1.45 2.03 7.73
C GLU A 130 -1.88 2.57 9.10
N GLU A 131 -2.37 1.72 10.01
CA GLU A 131 -2.75 2.11 11.37
C GLU A 131 -1.59 2.79 12.12
N ILE A 132 -0.38 2.25 11.99
CA ILE A 132 0.81 2.81 12.66
C ILE A 132 1.19 4.19 12.11
N LEU A 133 0.97 4.42 10.81
CA LEU A 133 1.30 5.69 10.16
C LEU A 133 0.24 6.77 10.37
N THR A 134 -1.03 6.37 10.39
CA THR A 134 -2.17 7.33 10.48
C THR A 134 -2.61 7.59 11.92
N GLU A 135 -2.45 6.60 12.81
CA GLU A 135 -2.92 6.64 14.20
C GLU A 135 -1.80 6.26 15.19
N PRO A 136 -0.69 7.02 15.25
CA PRO A 136 0.41 6.71 16.16
C PRO A 136 -0.06 6.84 17.61
N ALA A 137 0.20 5.80 18.43
CA ALA A 137 -0.26 5.70 19.81
C ALA A 137 0.32 6.78 20.74
N ASN A 138 1.47 7.34 20.41
CA ASN A 138 2.13 8.40 21.17
C ASN A 138 3.22 9.10 20.36
N ASP A 139 3.81 10.17 20.93
CA ASP A 139 4.88 10.97 20.29
C ASP A 139 6.12 10.16 19.91
N TYR A 140 6.41 9.05 20.58
CA TYR A 140 7.52 8.18 20.22
C TYR A 140 7.25 7.49 18.90
N VAL A 141 6.08 6.90 18.74
CA VAL A 141 5.67 6.25 17.48
C VAL A 141 5.56 7.29 16.37
N ALA A 142 4.94 8.45 16.62
CA ALA A 142 4.83 9.53 15.64
C ALA A 142 6.20 9.94 15.06
N ARG A 143 7.19 10.17 15.94
CA ARG A 143 8.58 10.47 15.50
C ARG A 143 9.27 9.31 14.80
N PHE A 144 8.96 8.06 15.21
CA PHE A 144 9.55 6.86 14.62
C PHE A 144 9.11 6.68 13.15
N VAL A 145 7.86 7.07 12.82
CA VAL A 145 7.28 6.97 11.48
C VAL A 145 7.43 8.24 10.63
N GLU A 146 7.96 9.32 11.17
CA GLU A 146 8.03 10.65 10.54
C GLU A 146 8.72 10.64 9.17
N ASN A 147 9.76 9.81 9.02
CA ASN A 147 10.58 9.76 7.79
C ASN A 147 10.14 8.65 6.82
N VAL A 148 9.01 8.01 7.04
CA VAL A 148 8.51 6.96 6.15
C VAL A 148 7.85 7.57 4.91
N ASP A 149 8.16 7.02 3.74
CA ASP A 149 7.47 7.37 2.50
C ASP A 149 6.02 6.86 2.53
N ARG A 150 5.12 7.70 3.03
CA ARG A 150 3.71 7.40 3.19
C ARG A 150 3.01 7.11 1.86
N SER A 151 3.51 7.65 0.75
CA SER A 151 2.87 7.52 -0.56
C SER A 151 2.76 6.06 -1.03
N LYS A 152 3.66 5.19 -0.56
CA LYS A 152 3.70 3.77 -0.90
C LYS A 152 2.80 2.88 -0.03
N ILE A 153 2.19 3.45 0.99
CA ILE A 153 1.47 2.70 2.03
C ILE A 153 0.03 3.15 2.09
N ILE A 154 -0.18 4.45 2.19
CA ILE A 154 -1.49 5.06 2.32
C ILE A 154 -2.29 4.87 1.02
N THR A 155 -3.54 4.46 1.17
CA THR A 155 -4.41 4.13 0.05
C THR A 155 -5.43 5.24 -0.23
N ALA A 156 -6.04 5.22 -1.42
CA ALA A 156 -7.11 6.13 -1.78
C ALA A 156 -8.30 6.01 -0.83
N GLY A 157 -8.60 4.79 -0.36
CA GLY A 157 -9.69 4.51 0.55
C GLY A 157 -9.56 5.20 1.90
N SER A 158 -8.33 5.29 2.45
CA SER A 158 -8.08 5.92 3.75
C SER A 158 -8.13 7.45 3.74
N ILE A 159 -7.86 8.07 2.56
CA ILE A 159 -7.82 9.55 2.43
C ILE A 159 -9.01 10.13 1.68
N MET A 160 -9.89 9.29 1.13
CA MET A 160 -11.04 9.75 0.36
C MET A 160 -12.09 10.43 1.22
N ILE A 161 -12.76 11.41 0.66
CA ILE A 161 -14.01 11.94 1.19
C ILE A 161 -15.11 10.93 0.88
N THR A 162 -15.60 10.24 1.91
CA THR A 162 -16.73 9.32 1.79
C THR A 162 -18.03 10.08 1.61
N ARG A 163 -18.97 9.52 0.84
CA ARG A 163 -20.29 10.12 0.56
C ARG A 163 -20.21 11.57 0.05
N PRO A 164 -19.46 11.83 -1.02
CA PRO A 164 -19.38 13.17 -1.60
C PRO A 164 -20.74 13.66 -2.08
N ALA A 165 -20.84 14.98 -2.27
CA ALA A 165 -21.98 15.52 -3.01
C ALA A 165 -21.95 15.00 -4.45
N VAL A 166 -23.09 14.57 -4.98
CA VAL A 166 -23.21 14.02 -6.33
C VAL A 166 -24.28 14.76 -7.14
N ALA A 167 -24.13 14.75 -8.45
CA ALA A 167 -25.16 15.12 -9.40
C ALA A 167 -25.85 13.85 -9.94
N ARG A 168 -27.17 13.78 -9.87
CA ARG A 168 -27.95 12.64 -10.41
C ARG A 168 -28.45 12.97 -11.79
N LEU A 169 -27.95 12.28 -12.82
CA LEU A 169 -28.12 12.60 -14.23
C LEU A 169 -29.57 12.91 -14.65
N ARG A 170 -30.55 12.15 -14.16
CA ARG A 170 -31.96 12.25 -14.56
C ARG A 170 -32.86 12.99 -13.55
N LYS A 171 -32.34 13.29 -12.36
CA LYS A 171 -33.15 13.85 -11.26
C LYS A 171 -32.92 15.33 -11.01
N GLU A 172 -31.77 15.87 -11.45
CA GLU A 172 -31.32 17.20 -11.07
C GLU A 172 -30.98 18.05 -12.30
N GLY A 173 -31.41 19.29 -12.28
CA GLY A 173 -31.10 20.29 -13.31
C GLY A 173 -29.98 21.23 -12.88
N PRO A 174 -29.46 22.07 -13.82
CA PRO A 174 -28.31 22.93 -13.58
C PRO A 174 -28.44 23.84 -12.35
N GLU A 175 -29.63 24.36 -12.07
CA GLU A 175 -29.89 25.25 -10.95
C GLU A 175 -29.67 24.59 -9.57
N VAL A 176 -30.11 23.34 -9.44
CA VAL A 176 -29.92 22.54 -8.24
C VAL A 176 -28.42 22.27 -8.02
N LEU A 177 -27.69 21.93 -9.08
CA LEU A 177 -26.26 21.66 -9.00
C LEU A 177 -25.47 22.89 -8.63
N ILE A 178 -25.75 24.05 -9.23
CA ILE A 178 -25.10 25.32 -8.92
C ILE A 178 -25.30 25.66 -7.43
N ARG A 179 -26.53 25.47 -6.89
CA ARG A 179 -26.80 25.68 -5.47
C ARG A 179 -25.99 24.73 -4.61
N LYS A 180 -25.99 23.42 -4.90
CA LYS A 180 -25.21 22.42 -4.19
C LYS A 180 -23.71 22.76 -4.17
N MET A 181 -23.14 23.18 -5.30
CA MET A 181 -21.74 23.53 -5.41
C MET A 181 -21.41 24.76 -4.57
N LYS A 182 -22.27 25.82 -4.59
CA LYS A 182 -22.09 27.02 -3.80
C LYS A 182 -22.23 26.78 -2.30
N GLU A 183 -23.22 25.98 -1.88
CA GLU A 183 -23.44 25.64 -0.47
C GLU A 183 -22.27 24.87 0.16
N ARG A 184 -21.46 24.18 -0.65
CA ARG A 184 -20.35 23.33 -0.21
C ARG A 184 -18.98 23.85 -0.60
N ASP A 185 -18.93 25.02 -1.23
CA ASP A 185 -17.71 25.66 -1.76
C ASP A 185 -16.90 24.70 -2.64
N ILE A 186 -17.57 24.04 -3.58
CA ILE A 186 -16.96 23.12 -4.55
C ILE A 186 -17.30 23.54 -5.98
N THR A 187 -16.39 23.27 -6.90
CA THR A 187 -16.52 23.67 -8.31
C THR A 187 -16.84 22.51 -9.26
N VAL A 188 -16.76 21.29 -8.76
CA VAL A 188 -16.97 20.04 -9.53
C VAL A 188 -17.84 19.08 -8.75
N LEU A 189 -18.75 18.40 -9.42
CA LEU A 189 -19.55 17.31 -8.85
C LEU A 189 -19.39 16.04 -9.70
N PRO A 190 -19.15 14.86 -9.10
CA PRO A 190 -19.32 13.60 -9.81
C PRO A 190 -20.77 13.40 -10.22
N VAL A 191 -20.96 12.91 -11.43
CA VAL A 191 -22.28 12.55 -11.98
C VAL A 191 -22.48 11.06 -11.91
N ILE A 192 -23.58 10.64 -11.29
CA ILE A 192 -23.94 9.23 -11.14
C ILE A 192 -25.28 8.93 -11.81
N ASP A 193 -25.45 7.66 -12.16
CA ASP A 193 -26.73 7.13 -12.67
C ASP A 193 -27.70 6.72 -11.57
N GLU A 194 -28.76 5.99 -11.93
CA GLU A 194 -29.77 5.48 -11.01
C GLU A 194 -29.26 4.34 -10.13
N ASN A 195 -28.17 3.69 -10.52
CA ASN A 195 -27.50 2.59 -9.82
C ASN A 195 -26.25 3.06 -9.07
N ASP A 196 -26.11 4.36 -8.81
CA ASP A 196 -24.96 5.01 -8.18
C ASP A 196 -23.62 4.81 -8.93
N LYS A 197 -23.65 4.42 -10.21
CA LYS A 197 -22.46 4.26 -11.04
C LYS A 197 -21.95 5.62 -11.52
N LEU A 198 -20.64 5.80 -11.45
CA LEU A 198 -19.96 7.00 -11.94
C LEU A 198 -20.03 7.08 -13.46
N ILE A 199 -20.65 8.14 -14.00
CA ILE A 199 -20.76 8.42 -15.44
C ILE A 199 -19.71 9.43 -15.89
N GLY A 200 -19.37 10.38 -15.02
CA GLY A 200 -18.47 11.47 -15.31
C GLY A 200 -18.54 12.55 -14.25
N GLU A 201 -18.24 13.77 -14.64
CA GLU A 201 -18.30 14.94 -13.76
C GLU A 201 -18.98 16.13 -14.46
N ILE A 202 -19.39 17.11 -13.67
CA ILE A 202 -19.90 18.40 -14.16
C ILE A 202 -19.29 19.54 -13.35
N THR A 203 -18.79 20.56 -14.04
CA THR A 203 -18.21 21.75 -13.42
C THR A 203 -19.27 22.82 -13.15
N LEU A 204 -18.98 23.71 -12.20
CA LEU A 204 -19.84 24.88 -11.91
C LEU A 204 -20.02 25.76 -13.17
N GLU A 205 -18.98 25.94 -13.96
CA GLU A 205 -19.01 26.70 -15.20
C GLU A 205 -19.97 26.06 -16.22
N SER A 206 -19.83 24.78 -16.48
CA SER A 206 -20.69 24.02 -17.39
C SER A 206 -22.16 24.10 -16.97
N ALA A 207 -22.43 23.94 -15.67
CA ALA A 207 -23.79 24.07 -15.12
C ALA A 207 -24.34 25.51 -15.29
N ALA A 208 -23.52 26.54 -15.10
CA ALA A 208 -23.90 27.94 -15.31
C ALA A 208 -24.24 28.24 -16.79
N ILE A 209 -23.46 27.68 -17.72
CA ILE A 209 -23.75 27.82 -19.18
C ILE A 209 -25.09 27.17 -19.52
N LEU A 210 -25.39 25.98 -19.05
CA LEU A 210 -26.68 25.31 -19.27
C LEU A 210 -27.83 26.15 -18.72
N ARG A 211 -27.71 26.69 -17.52
CA ARG A 211 -28.71 27.57 -16.91
C ARG A 211 -28.96 28.80 -17.77
N HIS A 212 -27.89 29.48 -18.23
CA HIS A 212 -28.00 30.65 -19.06
C HIS A 212 -28.71 30.36 -20.40
N LYS A 213 -28.50 29.17 -20.98
CA LYS A 213 -29.16 28.69 -22.19
C LYS A 213 -30.60 28.18 -21.96
N GLY A 214 -31.09 28.13 -20.72
CA GLY A 214 -32.40 27.60 -20.38
C GLY A 214 -32.52 26.08 -20.53
N ILE A 215 -31.39 25.35 -20.63
CA ILE A 215 -31.35 23.91 -20.82
C ILE A 215 -31.55 23.24 -19.44
N LYS A 216 -32.57 22.42 -19.30
CA LYS A 216 -32.91 21.73 -18.05
C LYS A 216 -32.11 20.44 -17.80
N SER A 217 -31.68 19.79 -18.88
CA SER A 217 -30.90 18.54 -18.80
C SER A 217 -29.41 18.85 -18.62
N ILE A 218 -28.74 18.12 -17.74
CA ILE A 218 -27.29 18.23 -17.53
C ILE A 218 -26.48 17.32 -18.46
N LYS A 219 -27.13 16.41 -19.19
CA LYS A 219 -26.52 15.33 -19.96
C LYS A 219 -25.46 15.82 -20.95
N GLU A 220 -25.68 16.93 -21.61
CA GLU A 220 -24.75 17.47 -22.65
C GLU A 220 -23.48 18.12 -22.04
N ALA A 221 -23.52 18.45 -20.75
CA ALA A 221 -22.40 19.09 -20.05
C ALA A 221 -21.60 18.09 -19.16
N VAL A 222 -21.98 16.82 -19.14
CA VAL A 222 -21.24 15.79 -18.42
C VAL A 222 -19.96 15.46 -19.17
N GLN A 223 -18.83 15.64 -18.51
CA GLN A 223 -17.52 15.18 -18.98
C GLN A 223 -17.36 13.73 -18.57
N SER A 224 -17.32 12.79 -19.50
CA SER A 224 -17.24 11.35 -19.25
C SER A 224 -15.82 10.85 -19.03
N GLU A 225 -14.81 11.61 -19.48
CA GLU A 225 -13.40 11.28 -19.26
C GLU A 225 -12.98 11.76 -17.87
N VAL A 226 -13.09 10.88 -16.89
CA VAL A 226 -12.70 11.13 -15.51
C VAL A 226 -11.74 10.05 -15.02
N HIS A 227 -10.82 10.43 -14.16
CA HIS A 227 -9.91 9.47 -13.52
C HIS A 227 -10.60 8.78 -12.34
N SER A 228 -10.62 7.46 -12.38
CA SER A 228 -11.16 6.65 -11.29
C SER A 228 -10.20 5.53 -10.91
N VAL A 229 -10.19 5.21 -9.62
CA VAL A 229 -9.33 4.19 -9.00
C VAL A 229 -10.15 3.37 -8.00
N THR A 230 -9.56 2.32 -7.45
CA THR A 230 -10.14 1.51 -6.36
C THR A 230 -9.64 1.99 -5.00
N GLU A 231 -10.28 1.54 -3.92
CA GLU A 231 -9.95 1.93 -2.53
C GLU A 231 -8.51 1.56 -2.14
N ASP A 232 -7.98 0.47 -2.68
CA ASP A 232 -6.65 -0.07 -2.41
C ASP A 232 -5.51 0.58 -3.22
N THR A 233 -5.85 1.51 -4.14
CA THR A 233 -4.86 2.25 -4.94
C THR A 233 -4.01 3.16 -4.05
N LYS A 234 -2.68 3.06 -4.15
CA LYS A 234 -1.75 3.84 -3.33
C LYS A 234 -1.60 5.29 -3.80
N ILE A 235 -1.20 6.18 -2.88
CA ILE A 235 -1.00 7.60 -3.21
C ILE A 235 0.02 7.77 -4.34
N GLU A 236 1.11 7.00 -4.37
CA GLU A 236 2.13 7.09 -5.43
C GLU A 236 1.54 6.90 -6.84
N ASP A 237 0.51 6.05 -6.97
CA ASP A 237 -0.20 5.81 -8.24
C ASP A 237 -1.22 6.91 -8.57
N LEU A 238 -1.68 7.67 -7.57
CA LEU A 238 -2.58 8.82 -7.75
C LEU A 238 -1.84 10.06 -8.27
N LEU A 239 -0.58 10.27 -7.90
CA LEU A 239 0.21 11.45 -8.26
C LEU A 239 0.26 11.73 -9.78
N PRO A 240 0.54 10.73 -10.65
CA PRO A 240 0.55 10.94 -12.10
C PRO A 240 -0.83 11.28 -12.66
N LEU A 241 -1.91 10.89 -11.99
CA LEU A 241 -3.28 11.15 -12.43
C LEU A 241 -3.69 12.58 -12.07
N ILE A 242 -3.44 13.00 -10.83
CA ILE A 242 -3.88 14.30 -10.33
C ILE A 242 -3.10 15.46 -10.96
N THR A 243 -1.86 15.24 -11.42
CA THR A 243 -1.08 16.26 -12.15
C THR A 243 -1.59 16.52 -13.56
N LYS A 244 -2.45 15.67 -14.10
CA LYS A 244 -3.03 15.80 -15.45
C LYS A 244 -4.39 16.48 -15.44
N THR A 245 -5.00 16.66 -14.29
CA THR A 245 -6.36 17.20 -14.16
C THR A 245 -6.46 18.13 -12.95
N ASN A 246 -7.33 19.13 -13.03
CA ASN A 246 -7.71 19.95 -11.88
C ASN A 246 -8.90 19.36 -11.11
N SER A 247 -9.38 18.19 -11.52
CA SER A 247 -10.51 17.49 -10.92
C SER A 247 -10.02 16.50 -9.84
N PRO A 248 -10.84 16.20 -8.83
CA PRO A 248 -10.53 15.15 -7.87
C PRO A 248 -10.48 13.78 -8.55
N ILE A 249 -9.78 12.82 -7.94
CA ILE A 249 -9.79 11.43 -8.39
C ILE A 249 -10.97 10.72 -7.72
N TYR A 250 -11.77 10.01 -8.51
CA TYR A 250 -12.94 9.30 -8.01
C TYR A 250 -12.57 7.89 -7.57
N VAL A 251 -13.09 7.46 -6.42
CA VAL A 251 -12.90 6.10 -5.90
C VAL A 251 -14.15 5.30 -6.20
N VAL A 252 -13.98 4.17 -6.89
CA VAL A 252 -15.08 3.31 -7.34
C VAL A 252 -14.79 1.84 -6.99
N ASN A 253 -15.84 1.02 -6.90
CA ASN A 253 -15.68 -0.44 -6.84
C ASN A 253 -15.62 -1.06 -8.25
N GLU A 254 -15.55 -2.40 -8.32
CA GLU A 254 -15.49 -3.17 -9.58
C GLU A 254 -16.70 -2.93 -10.50
N GLU A 255 -17.88 -2.65 -9.94
CA GLU A 255 -19.11 -2.33 -10.67
C GLU A 255 -19.20 -0.85 -11.09
N ARG A 256 -18.15 -0.04 -10.84
CA ARG A 256 -18.08 1.41 -11.07
C ARG A 256 -19.03 2.24 -10.19
N GLU A 257 -19.49 1.72 -9.07
CA GLU A 257 -20.23 2.51 -8.09
C GLU A 257 -19.30 3.47 -7.36
N LEU A 258 -19.72 4.72 -7.20
CA LEU A 258 -18.93 5.75 -6.52
C LEU A 258 -18.89 5.50 -5.00
N LYS A 259 -17.68 5.29 -4.46
CA LYS A 259 -17.42 5.13 -3.03
C LYS A 259 -16.98 6.44 -2.37
N GLY A 260 -16.18 7.22 -3.09
CA GLY A 260 -15.65 8.49 -2.59
C GLY A 260 -14.93 9.29 -3.66
N LEU A 261 -14.26 10.35 -3.23
CA LEU A 261 -13.34 11.12 -4.07
C LEU A 261 -12.12 11.58 -3.27
N VAL A 262 -10.98 11.66 -3.94
CA VAL A 262 -9.71 12.13 -3.36
C VAL A 262 -9.35 13.48 -3.98
N PRO A 263 -9.49 14.61 -3.24
CA PRO A 263 -9.01 15.90 -3.70
C PRO A 263 -7.48 16.00 -3.56
N LEU A 264 -6.86 16.87 -4.35
CA LEU A 264 -5.41 17.14 -4.27
C LEU A 264 -4.97 17.48 -2.84
N SER A 265 -5.75 18.28 -2.13
CA SER A 265 -5.44 18.68 -0.75
C SER A 265 -5.28 17.49 0.20
N SER A 266 -6.08 16.43 0.07
CA SER A 266 -5.95 15.22 0.90
C SER A 266 -4.62 14.51 0.65
N ILE A 267 -4.17 14.43 -0.60
CA ILE A 267 -2.88 13.84 -0.96
C ILE A 267 -1.72 14.66 -0.38
N VAL A 268 -1.78 16.00 -0.51
CA VAL A 268 -0.73 16.88 -0.01
C VAL A 268 -0.64 16.86 1.52
N VAL A 269 -1.78 16.88 2.21
CA VAL A 269 -1.86 16.71 3.68
C VAL A 269 -1.13 15.44 4.11
N GLU A 270 -1.46 14.33 3.48
CA GLU A 270 -0.90 13.02 3.87
C GLU A 270 0.59 12.89 3.58
N MET A 271 1.05 13.45 2.45
CA MET A 271 2.47 13.44 2.09
C MET A 271 3.34 14.36 2.95
N THR A 272 2.79 15.49 3.40
CA THR A 272 3.54 16.51 4.14
C THR A 272 3.39 16.41 5.65
N GLY A 273 2.36 15.69 6.14
CA GLY A 273 1.98 15.65 7.55
C GLY A 273 1.48 16.98 8.10
N LYS A 274 1.16 17.94 7.22
CA LYS A 274 0.66 19.27 7.57
C LYS A 274 -0.84 19.28 7.69
N ASP A 275 -1.37 20.18 8.55
CA ASP A 275 -2.80 20.36 8.69
C ASP A 275 -3.47 20.84 7.39
N LYS A 276 -4.73 20.45 7.21
CA LYS A 276 -5.52 20.80 6.02
C LYS A 276 -5.70 22.32 5.84
N GLU A 277 -5.76 23.07 6.94
CA GLU A 277 -5.87 24.54 6.91
C GLU A 277 -4.57 25.17 6.38
N GLU A 278 -3.41 24.72 6.86
CA GLU A 278 -2.09 25.18 6.40
C GLU A 278 -1.86 24.89 4.91
N ILE A 279 -2.32 23.72 4.45
CA ILE A 279 -2.22 23.33 3.03
C ILE A 279 -3.14 24.17 2.14
N ASN A 280 -4.38 24.44 2.59
CA ASN A 280 -5.30 25.28 1.81
C ASN A 280 -4.79 26.72 1.68
N GLU A 281 -4.17 27.29 2.70
CA GLU A 281 -3.51 28.60 2.63
C GLU A 281 -2.33 28.58 1.63
N LEU A 282 -1.50 27.52 1.63
CA LEU A 282 -0.39 27.37 0.68
C LEU A 282 -0.88 27.26 -0.76
N ILE A 283 -1.96 26.51 -1.01
CA ILE A 283 -2.55 26.35 -2.35
C ILE A 283 -3.16 27.68 -2.82
N GLN A 284 -3.90 28.39 -1.98
CA GLN A 284 -4.44 29.71 -2.31
C GLN A 284 -3.35 30.73 -2.66
N ASN A 285 -2.30 30.80 -1.85
CA ASN A 285 -1.17 31.69 -2.09
C ASN A 285 -0.40 31.36 -3.37
N ALA A 286 -0.39 30.09 -3.80
CA ALA A 286 0.25 29.66 -5.05
C ALA A 286 -0.61 29.95 -6.32
N ILE A 287 -1.91 30.13 -6.17
CA ILE A 287 -2.82 30.47 -7.27
C ILE A 287 -2.89 31.97 -7.54
N GLU A 288 -2.55 32.80 -6.54
CA GLU A 288 -2.51 34.26 -6.64
C GLU A 288 -1.21 34.82 -7.23
N LEU A 289 -0.22 33.99 -7.52
CA LEU A 289 1.04 34.29 -8.20
C LEU A 289 1.00 33.93 -9.69
#